data_76cb78b735a7a01cb04ae6a4794c6910
#
_entry.id   76cb78b735a7a01cb04ae6a4794c6910
#
_cell.length_a   1.000
_cell.length_b   1.000
_cell.length_c   1.000
_cell.angle_alpha   90.00
_cell.angle_beta   90.00
_cell.angle_gamma   90.00
#
_symmetry.space_group_name_H-M   'P 1'
#
loop_
_entity.id
_entity.type
_entity.pdbx_description
1 polymer ?
#
loop_
_entity_poly.entity_id
_entity_poly.type
_entity_poly.pdbx_seq_one_letter_code
_entity_poly.pdbx_strand_id
1 'polypeptide(L)'
;MTLRTGHIGLNVTELDRSLAFYRDVLGFALIGEGKEEDRRYAFLGDGESLVLTLWQQAGTGFEGDRAGLHHLAFEADSIERVREYEQALRAYGVDFAYEGVVAHREGAASGGVFFHDPDGTRLEISVPSGAQGAPAPVESAPTCGFF
;
A
#
# COMPACT_ATOMS: atom_id res chain seq x y z
N MET A 1 12.73 12.84 -22.62
CA MET A 1 11.63 13.22 -21.70
C MET A 1 11.15 11.99 -20.92
N THR A 2 11.01 12.11 -19.62
CA THR A 2 10.69 10.98 -18.76
C THR A 2 9.37 11.23 -18.03
N LEU A 3 8.49 10.23 -18.01
CA LEU A 3 7.28 10.27 -17.18
C LEU A 3 7.63 9.83 -15.75
N ARG A 4 6.96 10.44 -14.78
CA ARG A 4 7.01 10.05 -13.37
C ARG A 4 5.59 9.76 -12.92
N THR A 5 5.45 8.93 -11.91
CA THR A 5 4.14 8.72 -11.30
C THR A 5 3.66 10.05 -10.71
N GLY A 6 2.49 10.53 -11.17
CA GLY A 6 1.88 11.75 -10.64
C GLY A 6 1.15 11.46 -9.34
N HIS A 7 0.10 10.70 -9.44
CA HIS A 7 -0.66 10.16 -8.31
C HIS A 7 -1.34 8.87 -8.73
N ILE A 8 -1.90 8.14 -7.78
CA ILE A 8 -2.59 6.89 -8.03
C ILE A 8 -4.02 7.03 -7.52
N GLY A 9 -4.99 6.70 -8.36
CA GLY A 9 -6.40 6.65 -7.99
C GLY A 9 -6.82 5.24 -7.60
N LEU A 10 -7.37 5.08 -6.40
CA LEU A 10 -7.94 3.84 -5.94
C LEU A 10 -9.46 3.96 -5.89
N ASN A 11 -10.15 2.96 -6.41
CA ASN A 11 -11.57 2.83 -6.26
C ASN A 11 -11.87 2.04 -4.98
N VAL A 12 -12.63 2.64 -4.07
CA VAL A 12 -12.90 2.06 -2.75
C VAL A 12 -14.40 1.84 -2.57
N THR A 13 -14.76 0.89 -1.71
CA THR A 13 -16.17 0.58 -1.43
C THR A 13 -16.75 1.53 -0.38
N GLU A 14 -15.92 2.00 0.58
CA GLU A 14 -16.38 2.81 1.70
C GLU A 14 -15.29 3.80 2.10
N LEU A 15 -15.49 5.08 1.77
CA LEU A 15 -14.46 6.10 1.91
C LEU A 15 -14.01 6.30 3.36
N ASP A 16 -14.93 6.32 4.32
CA ASP A 16 -14.56 6.58 5.71
C ASP A 16 -13.63 5.49 6.26
N ARG A 17 -13.87 4.24 5.89
CA ARG A 17 -13.02 3.12 6.26
C ARG A 17 -11.64 3.21 5.60
N SER A 18 -11.59 3.57 4.33
CA SER A 18 -10.33 3.75 3.62
C SER A 18 -9.54 4.95 4.16
N LEU A 19 -10.21 6.05 4.50
CA LEU A 19 -9.55 7.20 5.12
C LEU A 19 -8.96 6.86 6.48
N ALA A 20 -9.69 6.12 7.32
CA ALA A 20 -9.17 5.66 8.61
C ALA A 20 -7.87 4.84 8.41
N PHE A 21 -7.80 4.04 7.38
CA PHE A 21 -6.61 3.25 7.06
C PHE A 21 -5.47 4.11 6.51
N TYR A 22 -5.69 4.80 5.41
CA TYR A 22 -4.60 5.52 4.73
C TYR A 22 -4.13 6.76 5.49
N ARG A 23 -5.03 7.48 6.13
CA ARG A 23 -4.71 8.67 6.92
C ARG A 23 -4.22 8.31 8.32
N ASP A 24 -4.99 7.52 9.07
CA ASP A 24 -4.75 7.33 10.50
C ASP A 24 -3.72 6.23 10.77
N VAL A 25 -3.64 5.19 9.94
CA VAL A 25 -2.67 4.10 10.12
C VAL A 25 -1.39 4.35 9.32
N LEU A 26 -1.51 4.69 8.03
CA LEU A 26 -0.34 4.93 7.18
C LEU A 26 0.18 6.37 7.25
N GLY A 27 -0.58 7.30 7.80
CA GLY A 27 -0.10 8.66 8.07
C GLY A 27 -0.15 9.62 6.90
N PHE A 28 -0.88 9.32 5.83
CA PHE A 28 -1.05 10.27 4.73
C PHE A 28 -1.88 11.47 5.18
N ALA A 29 -1.52 12.66 4.69
CA ALA A 29 -2.24 13.88 4.99
C ALA A 29 -3.47 14.01 4.09
N LEU A 30 -4.62 14.30 4.68
CA LEU A 30 -5.83 14.64 3.93
C LEU A 30 -5.68 16.05 3.34
N ILE A 31 -5.62 16.15 2.02
CA ILE A 31 -5.50 17.42 1.30
C ILE A 31 -6.89 18.01 1.06
N GLY A 32 -7.85 17.18 0.72
CA GLY A 32 -9.22 17.61 0.45
C GLY A 32 -10.15 16.43 0.27
N GLU A 33 -11.44 16.69 0.41
CA GLU A 33 -12.47 15.70 0.17
C GLU A 33 -13.73 16.38 -0.37
N GLY A 34 -14.58 15.60 -1.00
CA GLY A 34 -15.82 16.12 -1.55
C GLY A 34 -16.78 15.03 -1.96
N LYS A 35 -17.87 15.48 -2.54
CA LYS A 35 -18.94 14.60 -3.02
C LYS A 35 -19.52 15.17 -4.31
N GLU A 36 -19.64 14.30 -5.29
CA GLU A 36 -20.33 14.61 -6.55
C GLU A 36 -21.43 13.57 -6.74
N GLU A 37 -22.68 13.99 -6.77
CA GLU A 37 -23.83 13.10 -6.72
C GLU A 37 -23.75 12.18 -5.47
N ASP A 38 -23.70 10.86 -5.64
CA ASP A 38 -23.56 9.89 -4.56
C ASP A 38 -22.12 9.39 -4.40
N ARG A 39 -21.18 9.98 -5.12
CA ARG A 39 -19.77 9.54 -5.14
C ARG A 39 -18.92 10.45 -4.30
N ARG A 40 -18.38 9.90 -3.25
CA ARG A 40 -17.45 10.62 -2.36
C ARG A 40 -16.01 10.39 -2.83
N TYR A 41 -15.17 11.37 -2.58
CA TYR A 41 -13.73 11.25 -2.89
C TYR A 41 -12.88 11.97 -1.86
N ALA A 42 -11.60 11.58 -1.80
CA ALA A 42 -10.61 12.21 -0.95
C ALA A 42 -9.24 12.22 -1.63
N PHE A 43 -8.46 13.25 -1.36
CA PHE A 43 -7.10 13.42 -1.86
C PHE A 43 -6.12 13.38 -0.69
N LEU A 44 -5.12 12.52 -0.80
CA LEU A 44 -4.13 12.28 0.24
C LEU A 44 -2.73 12.56 -0.29
N GLY A 45 -1.90 13.14 0.56
CA GLY A 45 -0.53 13.50 0.22
C GLY A 45 0.49 13.13 1.27
N ASP A 46 1.74 13.37 0.95
CA ASP A 46 2.88 13.11 1.83
C ASP A 46 3.38 14.36 2.58
N GLY A 47 2.67 15.46 2.46
CA GLY A 47 3.04 16.77 3.01
C GLY A 47 3.63 17.71 1.96
N GLU A 48 4.06 17.21 0.81
CA GLU A 48 4.62 18.00 -0.29
C GLU A 48 3.79 17.89 -1.56
N SER A 49 3.30 16.69 -1.87
CA SER A 49 2.59 16.41 -3.12
C SER A 49 1.41 15.49 -2.92
N LEU A 50 0.53 15.48 -3.90
CA LEU A 50 -0.57 14.52 -3.98
C LEU A 50 0.00 13.12 -4.28
N VAL A 51 -0.38 12.13 -3.49
CA VAL A 51 0.06 10.74 -3.66
C VAL A 51 -1.09 9.83 -4.08
N LEU A 52 -2.21 9.90 -3.37
CA LEU A 52 -3.37 9.06 -3.61
C LEU A 52 -4.65 9.87 -3.77
N THR A 53 -5.51 9.38 -4.65
CA THR A 53 -6.90 9.81 -4.69
C THR A 53 -7.79 8.60 -4.42
N LEU A 54 -8.74 8.75 -3.52
CA LEU A 54 -9.69 7.69 -3.17
C LEU A 54 -11.06 8.06 -3.75
N TRP A 55 -11.65 7.12 -4.50
CA TRP A 55 -12.94 7.33 -5.16
C TRP A 55 -13.91 6.25 -4.72
N GLN A 56 -14.99 6.65 -4.03
CA GLN A 56 -16.00 5.69 -3.57
C GLN A 56 -16.96 5.37 -4.70
N GLN A 57 -16.53 4.50 -5.59
CA GLN A 57 -17.31 4.07 -6.76
C GLN A 57 -17.32 2.54 -6.93
N ALA A 58 -16.63 1.80 -6.05
CA ALA A 58 -16.59 0.35 -6.12
C ALA A 58 -17.83 -0.26 -5.45
N GLY A 59 -18.41 -1.27 -6.10
CA GLY A 59 -19.50 -2.05 -5.54
C GLY A 59 -19.03 -3.29 -4.80
N THR A 60 -17.81 -3.75 -5.09
CA THR A 60 -17.18 -4.93 -4.47
C THR A 60 -15.73 -4.63 -4.17
N GLY A 61 -15.11 -5.42 -3.29
CA GLY A 61 -13.70 -5.29 -2.96
C GLY A 61 -12.77 -5.64 -4.12
N PHE A 62 -11.47 -5.56 -3.85
CA PHE A 62 -10.41 -5.81 -4.82
C PHE A 62 -10.47 -7.24 -5.35
N GLU A 63 -10.34 -7.40 -6.66
CA GLU A 63 -10.32 -8.68 -7.34
C GLU A 63 -8.99 -8.84 -8.09
N GLY A 64 -8.14 -9.75 -7.60
CA GLY A 64 -6.77 -9.91 -8.08
C GLY A 64 -6.63 -10.54 -9.47
N ASP A 65 -7.71 -11.09 -10.03
CA ASP A 65 -7.73 -11.68 -11.37
C ASP A 65 -8.22 -10.73 -12.47
N ARG A 66 -8.47 -9.48 -12.12
CA ARG A 66 -8.90 -8.45 -13.06
C ARG A 66 -7.73 -7.63 -13.55
N ALA A 67 -7.79 -7.18 -14.80
CA ALA A 67 -6.80 -6.23 -15.33
C ALA A 67 -6.90 -4.90 -14.59
N GLY A 68 -5.74 -4.29 -14.32
CA GLY A 68 -5.62 -3.05 -13.57
C GLY A 68 -4.50 -3.12 -12.58
N LEU A 69 -4.69 -2.57 -11.41
CA LEU A 69 -3.68 -2.59 -10.35
C LEU A 69 -3.43 -4.02 -9.87
N HIS A 70 -2.18 -4.48 -9.93
CA HIS A 70 -1.77 -5.74 -9.29
C HIS A 70 -1.50 -5.50 -7.81
N HIS A 71 -0.67 -4.52 -7.52
CA HIS A 71 -0.38 -4.07 -6.16
C HIS A 71 0.14 -2.64 -6.19
N LEU A 72 0.21 -2.01 -5.03
CA LEU A 72 0.75 -0.67 -4.86
C LEU A 72 1.84 -0.72 -3.81
N ALA A 73 3.02 -0.22 -4.17
CA ALA A 73 4.19 -0.17 -3.31
C ALA A 73 4.47 1.26 -2.86
N PHE A 74 4.71 1.42 -1.56
CA PHE A 74 5.25 2.64 -0.97
C PHE A 74 6.67 2.37 -0.51
N GLU A 75 7.54 3.36 -0.64
CA GLU A 75 8.92 3.26 -0.16
C GLU A 75 9.08 4.04 1.14
N ALA A 76 9.66 3.41 2.14
CA ALA A 76 10.01 4.03 3.40
C ALA A 76 11.49 4.40 3.41
N ASP A 77 11.85 5.33 4.30
CA ASP A 77 13.22 5.86 4.38
C ASP A 77 14.23 4.84 4.94
N SER A 78 13.75 3.89 5.74
CA SER A 78 14.62 2.92 6.42
C SER A 78 13.86 1.66 6.80
N ILE A 79 14.60 0.58 7.06
CA ILE A 79 14.00 -0.67 7.54
C ILE A 79 13.36 -0.49 8.92
N GLU A 80 13.90 0.37 9.74
CA GLU A 80 13.32 0.71 11.05
C GLU A 80 11.93 1.33 10.87
N ARG A 81 11.78 2.19 9.86
CA ARG A 81 10.50 2.80 9.54
C ARG A 81 9.50 1.77 9.02
N VAL A 82 9.95 0.81 8.21
CA VAL A 82 9.10 -0.32 7.77
C VAL A 82 8.58 -1.10 8.98
N ARG A 83 9.43 -1.35 9.98
CA ARG A 83 9.02 -2.08 11.20
C ARG A 83 8.02 -1.29 12.04
N GLU A 84 8.14 0.03 12.08
CA GLU A 84 7.15 0.88 12.75
C GLU A 84 5.78 0.77 12.07
N TYR A 85 5.74 0.82 10.74
CA TYR A 85 4.51 0.59 9.98
C TYR A 85 3.96 -0.82 10.21
N GLU A 86 4.82 -1.83 10.23
CA GLU A 86 4.39 -3.21 10.53
C GLU A 86 3.66 -3.29 11.87
N GLN A 87 4.21 -2.65 12.91
CA GLN A 87 3.58 -2.63 14.23
C GLN A 87 2.21 -1.93 14.21
N ALA A 88 2.11 -0.79 13.55
CA ALA A 88 0.85 -0.06 13.42
C ALA A 88 -0.20 -0.88 12.66
N LEU A 89 0.21 -1.54 11.59
CA LEU A 89 -0.65 -2.40 10.79
C LEU A 89 -1.14 -3.62 11.58
N ARG A 90 -0.27 -4.24 12.38
CA ARG A 90 -0.65 -5.34 13.27
C ARG A 90 -1.67 -4.88 14.32
N ALA A 91 -1.44 -3.73 14.92
CA ALA A 91 -2.35 -3.18 15.93
C ALA A 91 -3.73 -2.84 15.32
N TYR A 92 -3.75 -2.40 14.08
CA TYR A 92 -4.99 -2.15 13.35
C TYR A 92 -5.72 -3.45 12.94
N GLY A 93 -4.98 -4.53 12.74
CA GLY A 93 -5.55 -5.82 12.40
C GLY A 93 -5.65 -6.11 10.90
N VAL A 94 -4.69 -5.61 10.11
CA VAL A 94 -4.67 -5.89 8.66
C VAL A 94 -4.38 -7.36 8.37
N ASP A 95 -4.76 -7.78 7.18
CA ASP A 95 -4.40 -9.08 6.65
C ASP A 95 -3.02 -9.00 5.99
N PHE A 96 -2.02 -9.68 6.58
CA PHE A 96 -0.67 -9.75 6.02
C PHE A 96 -0.57 -10.93 5.06
N ALA A 97 0.06 -10.68 3.91
CA ALA A 97 0.33 -11.73 2.92
C ALA A 97 1.47 -12.65 3.38
N TYR A 98 2.47 -12.08 4.06
CA TYR A 98 3.63 -12.80 4.58
C TYR A 98 3.92 -12.39 6.01
N GLU A 99 4.60 -13.25 6.75
CA GLU A 99 4.98 -12.95 8.13
C GLU A 99 6.18 -12.00 8.15
N GLY A 100 5.99 -10.81 8.70
CA GLY A 100 7.04 -9.82 8.90
C GLY A 100 7.68 -9.30 7.62
N VAL A 101 8.90 -8.80 7.77
CA VAL A 101 9.70 -8.30 6.65
C VAL A 101 10.20 -9.48 5.82
N VAL A 102 9.98 -9.41 4.52
CA VAL A 102 10.49 -10.39 3.56
C VAL A 102 11.31 -9.70 2.46
N ALA A 103 12.27 -10.41 1.90
CA ALA A 103 13.09 -9.90 0.81
C ALA A 103 12.32 -9.95 -0.52
N HIS A 104 12.60 -9.02 -1.40
CA HIS A 104 12.00 -9.01 -2.74
C HIS A 104 12.42 -10.21 -3.60
N ARG A 105 13.63 -10.69 -3.36
CA ARG A 105 14.18 -11.92 -3.95
C ARG A 105 15.12 -12.56 -2.95
N GLU A 106 15.42 -13.82 -3.16
CA GLU A 106 16.45 -14.51 -2.36
C GLU A 106 17.78 -13.77 -2.41
N GLY A 107 18.31 -13.42 -1.25
CA GLY A 107 19.59 -12.70 -1.11
C GLY A 107 19.52 -11.20 -1.40
N ALA A 108 18.35 -10.64 -1.72
CA ALA A 108 18.23 -9.22 -2.00
C ALA A 108 18.36 -8.37 -0.73
N ALA A 109 18.92 -7.17 -0.88
CA ALA A 109 18.94 -6.16 0.17
C ALA A 109 17.59 -5.41 0.27
N SER A 110 16.83 -5.38 -0.80
CA SER A 110 15.51 -4.76 -0.84
C SER A 110 14.43 -5.71 -0.30
N GLY A 111 13.41 -5.14 0.32
CA GLY A 111 12.30 -5.90 0.84
C GLY A 111 11.38 -5.03 1.68
N GLY A 112 10.41 -5.64 2.32
CA GLY A 112 9.44 -4.92 3.13
C GLY A 112 8.34 -5.80 3.66
N VAL A 113 7.22 -5.18 3.99
CA VAL A 113 6.01 -5.87 4.46
C VAL A 113 4.92 -5.83 3.40
N PHE A 114 4.17 -6.92 3.28
CA PHE A 114 3.15 -7.13 2.26
C PHE A 114 1.82 -7.40 2.96
N PHE A 115 0.80 -6.62 2.63
CA PHE A 115 -0.47 -6.64 3.34
C PHE A 115 -1.61 -6.16 2.43
N HIS A 116 -2.81 -6.14 2.97
CA HIS A 116 -4.01 -5.73 2.24
C HIS A 116 -4.68 -4.55 2.94
N ASP A 117 -5.21 -3.64 2.13
CA ASP A 117 -6.04 -2.56 2.64
C ASP A 117 -7.45 -3.05 3.01
N PRO A 118 -8.35 -2.19 3.53
CA PRO A 118 -9.71 -2.63 3.92
C PRO A 118 -10.54 -3.24 2.80
N ASP A 119 -10.26 -2.91 1.54
CA ASP A 119 -10.95 -3.49 0.37
C ASP A 119 -10.24 -4.72 -0.20
N GLY A 120 -9.12 -5.15 0.40
CA GLY A 120 -8.32 -6.26 -0.09
C GLY A 120 -7.28 -5.89 -1.13
N THR A 121 -7.08 -4.61 -1.41
CA THR A 121 -6.04 -4.14 -2.32
C THR A 121 -4.67 -4.55 -1.79
N ARG A 122 -3.84 -5.13 -2.67
CA ARG A 122 -2.49 -5.57 -2.35
C ARG A 122 -1.57 -4.38 -2.18
N LEU A 123 -0.93 -4.27 -1.02
CA LEU A 123 -0.02 -3.18 -0.69
C LEU A 123 1.32 -3.72 -0.21
N GLU A 124 2.37 -2.94 -0.44
CA GLU A 124 3.65 -3.16 0.24
C GLU A 124 4.24 -1.84 0.73
N ILE A 125 5.00 -1.93 1.81
CA ILE A 125 5.88 -0.85 2.28
C ILE A 125 7.28 -1.44 2.30
N SER A 126 8.19 -0.87 1.52
CA SER A 126 9.49 -1.47 1.28
C SER A 126 10.64 -0.46 1.36
N VAL A 127 11.84 -0.99 1.36
CA VAL A 127 13.09 -0.24 1.28
C VAL A 127 13.99 -0.85 0.20
N PRO A 128 14.81 -0.04 -0.49
CA PRO A 128 15.77 -0.55 -1.45
C PRO A 128 16.94 -1.29 -0.79
N SER A 129 17.18 -1.05 0.49
CA SER A 129 18.25 -1.70 1.26
C SER A 129 17.86 -1.76 2.75
N GLY A 130 18.37 -2.74 3.47
CA GLY A 130 18.07 -2.94 4.89
C GLY A 130 17.34 -4.25 5.19
N ALA A 131 16.91 -4.96 4.17
CA ALA A 131 16.23 -6.26 4.31
C ALA A 131 17.16 -7.45 4.11
N GLN A 132 18.47 -7.24 4.16
CA GLN A 132 19.46 -8.32 4.05
C GLN A 132 19.19 -9.40 5.09
N GLY A 133 19.20 -10.65 4.66
CA GLY A 133 18.96 -11.79 5.52
C GLY A 133 17.49 -12.09 5.80
N ALA A 134 16.56 -11.27 5.32
CA ALA A 134 15.14 -11.57 5.43
C ALA A 134 14.77 -12.77 4.53
N PRO A 135 13.75 -13.56 4.92
CA PRO A 135 13.32 -14.68 4.09
C PRO A 135 12.71 -14.20 2.78
N ALA A 136 12.90 -15.02 1.72
CA ALA A 136 12.25 -14.80 0.43
C ALA A 136 11.17 -15.88 0.26
N PRO A 137 9.89 -15.54 0.30
CA PRO A 137 8.81 -16.53 0.21
C PRO A 137 8.76 -17.28 -1.11
N VAL A 138 9.31 -16.68 -2.18
CA VAL A 138 9.37 -17.30 -3.50
C VAL A 138 10.84 -17.40 -3.92
N GLU A 139 11.34 -18.62 -4.12
CA GLU A 139 12.77 -18.86 -4.36
C GLU A 139 13.28 -18.26 -5.67
N SER A 140 12.55 -18.39 -6.76
CA SER A 140 13.05 -18.08 -8.10
C SER A 140 12.34 -16.91 -8.78
N ALA A 141 11.54 -16.14 -8.05
CA ALA A 141 10.73 -15.08 -8.64
C ALA A 141 10.57 -13.90 -7.66
N PRO A 142 10.17 -12.71 -8.14
CA PRO A 142 9.94 -11.58 -7.25
C PRO A 142 8.79 -11.83 -6.27
N THR A 143 9.01 -11.58 -5.00
CA THR A 143 8.04 -11.74 -3.92
C THR A 143 6.73 -11.00 -4.20
N CYS A 144 6.81 -9.78 -4.72
CA CYS A 144 5.64 -8.91 -4.93
C CYS A 144 4.67 -9.40 -6.01
N GLY A 145 5.04 -10.40 -6.79
CA GLY A 145 4.17 -10.97 -7.82
C GLY A 145 3.25 -12.08 -7.33
N PHE A 146 3.37 -12.52 -6.07
CA PHE A 146 2.76 -13.76 -5.61
C PHE A 146 1.95 -13.65 -4.29
N PHE A 147 1.47 -12.49 -3.99
CA PHE A 147 0.63 -12.31 -2.80
C PHE A 147 -0.78 -11.84 -3.12
#